data_e372e30d5c2b780ffb68c7e7e3739a58
#
_entry.id   e372e30d5c2b780ffb68c7e7e3739a58
#
_cell.length_a   1.000
_cell.length_b   1.000
_cell.length_c   1.000
_cell.angle_alpha   90.00
_cell.angle_beta   90.00
_cell.angle_gamma   90.00
#
_symmetry.space_group_name_H-M   'P 1'
#
loop_
_entity.id
_entity.type
_entity.pdbx_description
1 polymer ?
#
loop_
_entity_poly.entity_id
_entity_poly.type
_entity_poly.pdbx_seq_one_letter_code
_entity_poly.pdbx_strand_id
1 'polypeptide(L)'
;MDVLLYDGDQPYVVTQRVGNVSRSDNLDSLAMDVSFDYLFNRNDRYTMDMVTEPGDHFRYVEGDEVLVEGLIADTDDDMEGTVSVTGYDYGYWLNKKIDVQFNGCSTSQAIETMCKDYGISVSCVEIATTVERNYFATSIGEIMKELIGMVTFQTGQKYRMEVRGETVYVEKYEDLLVEPVYIAAGNLAPYDVTRNPGGMTVSRSIEDMYNVVKVMKDGEVIDEARDEDSITRFGEKEFKIEDDENAKADVTLKELNRVVRTISCELLGDDRVRSGRIIQFAHDELPGKYLVKNCTHNYNSNAHTMSVDLVDAETTDASVAPVDPSEGQEETVEAAEETNTEEASGGNYTAGDGIATGQYTWPIPGVYCNTTTYYGHTNNARDFPVPYGSQVVAADGGTVNWVQYWDGYTRWGNQSYGNCVRITHGGGRYTLYAHLSRIDVRSGQTVSKGQAIGAVGSTGNSTGPHLHMEIVHNGWGIDPKTIYGR
;
A
#
# COMPACT_ATOMS: atom_id res chain seq x y z
N MET A 1 -9.38 -2.07 -23.85
CA MET A 1 -8.11 -1.39 -23.51
C MET A 1 -7.03 -1.84 -24.48
N ASP A 2 -6.24 -0.91 -25.02
CA ASP A 2 -5.09 -1.19 -25.88
C ASP A 2 -3.79 -0.83 -25.15
N VAL A 3 -2.76 -1.66 -25.35
CA VAL A 3 -1.41 -1.42 -24.87
C VAL A 3 -0.55 -1.00 -26.04
N LEU A 4 0.09 0.16 -25.90
CA LEU A 4 1.03 0.71 -26.87
C LEU A 4 2.42 0.72 -26.28
N LEU A 5 3.39 0.28 -27.07
CA LEU A 5 4.82 0.44 -26.79
C LEU A 5 5.41 1.37 -27.86
N TYR A 6 6.45 2.09 -27.49
CA TYR A 6 7.07 3.08 -28.37
C TYR A 6 8.50 2.66 -28.71
N ASP A 7 8.85 2.77 -29.98
CA ASP A 7 10.24 2.75 -30.47
C ASP A 7 10.57 4.18 -30.91
N GLY A 8 11.30 4.91 -30.08
CA GLY A 8 11.40 6.36 -30.18
C GLY A 8 10.01 7.02 -30.11
N ASP A 9 9.65 7.80 -31.13
CA ASP A 9 8.35 8.49 -31.23
C ASP A 9 7.26 7.64 -31.91
N GLN A 10 7.56 6.42 -32.36
CA GLN A 10 6.64 5.60 -33.13
C GLN A 10 5.88 4.63 -32.21
N PRO A 11 4.53 4.77 -32.08
CA PRO A 11 3.72 3.84 -31.28
C PRO A 11 3.39 2.55 -32.04
N TYR A 12 3.40 1.44 -31.32
CA TYR A 12 2.99 0.13 -31.78
C TYR A 12 1.94 -0.47 -30.84
N VAL A 13 0.78 -0.88 -31.41
CA VAL A 13 -0.26 -1.56 -30.66
C VAL A 13 0.14 -3.01 -30.44
N VAL A 14 0.37 -3.39 -29.19
CA VAL A 14 0.82 -4.74 -28.80
C VAL A 14 -0.24 -5.54 -28.06
N THR A 15 -1.44 -5.04 -27.94
CA THR A 15 -2.57 -5.60 -27.15
C THR A 15 -2.77 -7.10 -27.33
N GLN A 16 -2.63 -7.62 -28.55
CA GLN A 16 -2.83 -9.06 -28.83
C GLN A 16 -1.68 -9.94 -28.34
N ARG A 17 -0.59 -9.35 -27.88
CA ARG A 17 0.64 -10.05 -27.43
C ARG A 17 0.91 -9.85 -25.96
N VAL A 18 0.11 -9.06 -25.27
CA VAL A 18 0.27 -8.80 -23.85
C VAL A 18 -0.70 -9.62 -23.03
N GLY A 19 -0.24 -10.06 -21.88
CA GLY A 19 -1.02 -10.76 -20.86
C GLY A 19 -0.69 -10.19 -19.48
N ASN A 20 -1.46 -10.60 -18.47
CA ASN A 20 -1.25 -10.20 -17.06
C ASN A 20 -1.11 -8.68 -16.88
N VAL A 21 -1.88 -7.91 -17.66
CA VAL A 21 -1.79 -6.45 -17.61
C VAL A 21 -2.37 -5.95 -16.32
N SER A 22 -1.58 -5.19 -15.56
CA SER A 22 -2.05 -4.55 -14.34
C SER A 22 -1.54 -3.13 -14.21
N ARG A 23 -2.25 -2.33 -13.44
CA ARG A 23 -1.81 -1.03 -12.92
C ARG A 23 -2.22 -0.92 -11.47
N SER A 24 -1.34 -0.37 -10.65
CA SER A 24 -1.56 -0.23 -9.21
C SER A 24 -1.16 1.15 -8.73
N ASP A 25 -2.00 1.78 -7.94
CA ASP A 25 -1.69 3.03 -7.27
C ASP A 25 -2.09 2.99 -5.79
N ASN A 26 -1.44 3.82 -4.98
CA ASN A 26 -1.77 3.99 -3.56
C ASN A 26 -1.59 5.44 -3.14
N LEU A 27 -2.15 5.81 -1.98
CA LEU A 27 -2.07 7.18 -1.46
C LEU A 27 -0.64 7.60 -1.10
N ASP A 28 0.20 6.64 -0.75
CA ASP A 28 1.55 6.89 -0.27
C ASP A 28 2.57 6.96 -1.42
N SER A 29 2.24 6.41 -2.60
CA SER A 29 3.02 6.54 -3.82
C SER A 29 2.53 7.72 -4.67
N LEU A 30 3.46 8.41 -5.32
CA LEU A 30 3.13 9.43 -6.33
C LEU A 30 3.19 8.87 -7.74
N ALA A 31 3.91 7.77 -7.93
CA ALA A 31 3.97 7.04 -9.17
C ALA A 31 3.01 5.85 -9.14
N MET A 32 2.35 5.59 -10.25
CA MET A 32 1.56 4.40 -10.48
C MET A 32 2.49 3.30 -11.00
N ASP A 33 2.38 2.12 -10.42
CA ASP A 33 3.06 0.91 -10.89
C ASP A 33 2.26 0.28 -12.02
N VAL A 34 2.96 -0.17 -13.06
CA VAL A 34 2.37 -0.83 -14.23
C VAL A 34 3.16 -2.09 -14.53
N SER A 35 2.46 -3.18 -14.82
CA SER A 35 3.11 -4.41 -15.26
C SER A 35 2.31 -5.12 -16.35
N PHE A 36 3.02 -5.82 -17.22
CA PHE A 36 2.43 -6.72 -18.22
C PHE A 36 3.48 -7.73 -18.71
N ASP A 37 3.01 -8.86 -19.19
CA ASP A 37 3.84 -9.81 -19.92
C ASP A 37 3.68 -9.59 -21.42
N TYR A 38 4.78 -9.54 -22.14
CA TYR A 38 4.81 -9.38 -23.58
C TYR A 38 5.37 -10.65 -24.25
N LEU A 39 4.56 -11.21 -25.17
CA LEU A 39 4.98 -12.39 -25.93
C LEU A 39 5.86 -11.98 -27.11
N PHE A 40 7.08 -12.46 -27.10
CA PHE A 40 8.08 -12.21 -28.13
C PHE A 40 8.50 -13.54 -28.80
N ASN A 41 8.28 -13.69 -30.11
CA ASN A 41 8.69 -14.87 -30.84
C ASN A 41 9.93 -14.59 -31.68
N ARG A 42 11.10 -14.92 -31.18
CA ARG A 42 12.41 -14.75 -31.86
C ARG A 42 12.54 -15.49 -33.21
N ASN A 43 11.67 -16.47 -33.47
CA ASN A 43 11.72 -17.30 -34.65
C ASN A 43 10.66 -16.93 -35.70
N ASP A 44 9.77 -16.00 -35.39
CA ASP A 44 8.71 -15.58 -36.29
C ASP A 44 9.18 -14.40 -37.18
N ARG A 45 9.40 -14.68 -38.46
CA ARG A 45 9.82 -13.66 -39.45
C ARG A 45 8.75 -12.62 -39.79
N TYR A 46 7.51 -12.85 -39.36
CA TYR A 46 6.38 -11.96 -39.60
C TYR A 46 6.02 -11.14 -38.38
N THR A 47 6.63 -11.46 -37.24
CA THR A 47 6.47 -10.70 -36.03
C THR A 47 7.53 -9.61 -36.01
N MET A 48 7.10 -8.42 -35.72
CA MET A 48 7.99 -7.27 -35.58
C MET A 48 8.96 -7.51 -34.41
N ASP A 49 10.25 -7.40 -34.67
CA ASP A 49 11.31 -7.47 -33.68
C ASP A 49 11.29 -6.17 -32.83
N MET A 50 10.31 -6.04 -31.94
CA MET A 50 10.32 -4.95 -30.98
C MET A 50 10.93 -5.47 -29.70
N VAL A 51 12.12 -5.03 -29.40
CA VAL A 51 12.80 -5.27 -28.13
C VAL A 51 12.42 -4.11 -27.23
N THR A 52 11.72 -4.38 -26.15
CA THR A 52 11.45 -3.39 -25.10
C THR A 52 12.65 -3.29 -24.18
N GLU A 53 13.13 -2.06 -23.98
CA GLU A 53 14.25 -1.77 -23.09
C GLU A 53 13.83 -0.80 -21.97
N PRO A 54 14.50 -0.83 -20.80
CA PRO A 54 14.31 0.20 -19.79
C PRO A 54 14.55 1.59 -20.37
N GLY A 55 13.58 2.49 -20.16
CA GLY A 55 13.56 3.83 -20.71
C GLY A 55 12.61 4.02 -21.90
N ASP A 56 12.12 2.94 -22.51
CA ASP A 56 11.08 3.01 -23.52
C ASP A 56 9.75 3.48 -22.94
N HIS A 57 8.94 4.12 -23.79
CA HIS A 57 7.62 4.60 -23.37
C HIS A 57 6.55 3.54 -23.58
N PHE A 58 5.58 3.53 -22.67
CA PHE A 58 4.35 2.75 -22.80
C PHE A 58 3.12 3.62 -22.61
N ARG A 59 1.97 3.15 -23.12
CA ARG A 59 0.67 3.79 -22.90
C ARG A 59 -0.45 2.76 -22.93
N TYR A 60 -1.38 2.87 -21.95
CA TYR A 60 -2.64 2.13 -21.94
C TYR A 60 -3.76 3.07 -22.36
N VAL A 61 -4.59 2.63 -23.30
CA VAL A 61 -5.69 3.44 -23.83
C VAL A 61 -6.99 2.64 -23.86
N GLU A 62 -8.08 3.30 -23.53
CA GLU A 62 -9.44 2.78 -23.73
C GLU A 62 -10.22 3.74 -24.62
N GLY A 63 -10.44 3.32 -25.89
CA GLY A 63 -10.95 4.23 -26.89
C GLY A 63 -10.01 5.42 -27.13
N ASP A 64 -10.49 6.64 -26.87
CA ASP A 64 -9.71 7.87 -26.99
C ASP A 64 -9.08 8.33 -25.64
N GLU A 65 -9.35 7.61 -24.56
CA GLU A 65 -8.87 7.96 -23.22
C GLU A 65 -7.54 7.27 -22.90
N VAL A 66 -6.56 8.04 -22.43
CA VAL A 66 -5.29 7.52 -21.92
C VAL A 66 -5.48 7.18 -20.42
N LEU A 67 -5.43 5.89 -20.10
CA LEU A 67 -5.58 5.42 -18.72
C LEU A 67 -4.31 5.62 -17.91
N VAL A 68 -3.16 5.32 -18.51
CA VAL A 68 -1.83 5.56 -17.94
C VAL A 68 -0.80 5.60 -19.07
N GLU A 69 0.22 6.42 -18.89
CA GLU A 69 1.41 6.46 -19.74
C GLU A 69 2.65 6.72 -18.89
N GLY A 70 3.79 6.23 -19.35
CA GLY A 70 5.01 6.35 -18.58
C GLY A 70 6.19 5.66 -19.24
N LEU A 71 7.15 5.25 -18.41
CA LEU A 71 8.41 4.65 -18.79
C LEU A 71 8.53 3.22 -18.28
N ILE A 72 9.08 2.35 -19.12
CA ILE A 72 9.52 1.02 -18.72
C ILE A 72 10.74 1.18 -17.81
N ALA A 73 10.67 0.61 -16.63
CA ALA A 73 11.75 0.66 -15.64
C ALA A 73 12.58 -0.62 -15.67
N ASP A 74 11.95 -1.76 -15.90
CA ASP A 74 12.60 -3.06 -15.88
C ASP A 74 11.95 -4.03 -16.87
N THR A 75 12.79 -4.91 -17.43
CA THR A 75 12.37 -5.98 -18.35
C THR A 75 13.08 -7.26 -17.99
N ASP A 76 12.33 -8.36 -17.81
CA ASP A 76 12.86 -9.69 -17.53
C ASP A 76 12.46 -10.67 -18.64
N ASP A 77 13.44 -11.14 -19.41
CA ASP A 77 13.28 -12.02 -20.56
C ASP A 77 13.57 -13.47 -20.16
N ASP A 78 12.54 -14.32 -20.16
CA ASP A 78 12.65 -15.74 -19.81
C ASP A 78 13.43 -16.58 -20.84
N MET A 79 13.84 -15.95 -21.97
CA MET A 79 14.50 -16.58 -23.10
C MET A 79 13.64 -17.64 -23.83
N GLU A 80 12.45 -17.96 -23.34
CA GLU A 80 11.49 -18.89 -23.95
C GLU A 80 10.44 -18.18 -24.81
N GLY A 81 10.38 -16.86 -24.70
CA GLY A 81 9.52 -16.02 -25.52
C GLY A 81 8.53 -15.14 -24.78
N THR A 82 8.73 -14.96 -23.48
CA THR A 82 7.96 -14.00 -22.66
C THR A 82 8.92 -12.97 -22.08
N VAL A 83 8.55 -11.71 -22.19
CA VAL A 83 9.22 -10.60 -21.53
C VAL A 83 8.25 -10.01 -20.51
N SER A 84 8.58 -10.08 -19.23
CA SER A 84 7.85 -9.40 -18.17
C SER A 84 8.35 -7.96 -18.09
N VAL A 85 7.42 -7.03 -18.11
CA VAL A 85 7.70 -5.59 -18.15
C VAL A 85 7.11 -4.94 -16.89
N THR A 86 7.93 -4.14 -16.22
CA THR A 86 7.50 -3.26 -15.14
C THR A 86 7.81 -1.81 -15.50
N GLY A 87 6.86 -0.93 -15.27
CA GLY A 87 7.01 0.49 -15.55
C GLY A 87 6.32 1.36 -14.54
N TYR A 88 6.56 2.66 -14.67
CA TYR A 88 5.97 3.69 -13.82
C TYR A 88 5.39 4.80 -14.68
N ASP A 89 4.31 5.43 -14.20
CA ASP A 89 3.87 6.67 -14.79
C ASP A 89 4.89 7.81 -14.54
N TYR A 90 4.64 8.98 -15.09
CA TYR A 90 5.57 10.11 -14.96
C TYR A 90 5.69 10.67 -13.54
N GLY A 91 4.90 10.17 -12.58
CA GLY A 91 5.11 10.40 -11.15
C GLY A 91 6.47 9.94 -10.64
N TYR A 92 7.11 9.00 -11.34
CA TYR A 92 8.47 8.56 -11.04
C TYR A 92 9.49 9.72 -11.02
N TRP A 93 9.34 10.74 -11.87
CA TRP A 93 10.25 11.89 -11.91
C TRP A 93 10.16 12.79 -10.70
N LEU A 94 9.09 12.71 -9.91
CA LEU A 94 8.96 13.44 -8.64
C LEU A 94 9.92 12.94 -7.56
N ASN A 95 10.60 11.82 -7.78
CA ASN A 95 11.68 11.32 -6.92
C ASN A 95 13.00 12.12 -7.05
N LYS A 96 13.08 13.09 -7.99
CA LYS A 96 14.24 13.95 -8.15
C LYS A 96 14.48 14.77 -6.90
N LYS A 97 15.69 14.64 -6.32
CA LYS A 97 16.11 15.41 -5.16
C LYS A 97 16.56 16.81 -5.54
N ILE A 98 16.10 17.79 -4.78
CA ILE A 98 16.36 19.21 -5.02
C ILE A 98 16.67 19.94 -3.73
N ASP A 99 17.25 21.14 -3.88
CA ASP A 99 17.38 22.13 -2.80
C ASP A 99 16.47 23.29 -3.16
N VAL A 100 15.55 23.67 -2.25
CA VAL A 100 14.62 24.75 -2.47
C VAL A 100 14.32 25.50 -1.18
N GLN A 101 14.11 26.82 -1.29
CA GLN A 101 13.73 27.69 -0.19
C GLN A 101 12.42 28.40 -0.52
N PHE A 102 11.47 28.33 0.38
CA PHE A 102 10.23 29.11 0.34
C PHE A 102 10.25 30.21 1.41
N ASN A 103 9.94 31.43 1.01
CA ASN A 103 10.02 32.63 1.86
C ASN A 103 8.66 33.34 1.93
N GLY A 104 7.70 32.77 2.66
CA GLY A 104 6.40 33.39 2.90
C GLY A 104 5.48 33.45 1.67
N CYS A 105 5.56 32.48 0.75
CA CYS A 105 4.62 32.33 -0.36
C CYS A 105 3.44 31.42 0.02
N SER A 106 2.34 31.43 -0.79
CA SER A 106 1.25 30.47 -0.58
C SER A 106 1.68 29.05 -0.96
N THR A 107 1.01 28.05 -0.38
CA THR A 107 1.32 26.65 -0.67
C THR A 107 1.15 26.33 -2.17
N SER A 108 0.08 26.83 -2.81
CA SER A 108 -0.08 26.65 -4.27
C SER A 108 1.06 27.30 -5.05
N GLN A 109 1.48 28.53 -4.70
CA GLN A 109 2.61 29.20 -5.36
C GLN A 109 3.93 28.45 -5.13
N ALA A 110 4.16 27.89 -3.93
CA ALA A 110 5.34 27.10 -3.64
C ALA A 110 5.41 25.86 -4.56
N ILE A 111 4.30 25.13 -4.69
CA ILE A 111 4.21 23.94 -5.55
C ILE A 111 4.39 24.31 -7.03
N GLU A 112 3.66 25.33 -7.52
CA GLU A 112 3.70 25.76 -8.92
C GLU A 112 5.10 26.24 -9.32
N THR A 113 5.73 27.09 -8.48
CA THR A 113 7.08 27.60 -8.75
C THR A 113 8.10 26.48 -8.78
N MET A 114 8.08 25.60 -7.78
CA MET A 114 8.98 24.44 -7.72
C MET A 114 8.81 23.55 -8.94
N CYS A 115 7.61 23.14 -9.30
CA CYS A 115 7.36 22.31 -10.46
C CYS A 115 7.83 22.98 -11.75
N LYS A 116 7.55 24.27 -11.93
CA LYS A 116 7.97 25.05 -13.10
C LYS A 116 9.49 25.12 -13.25
N ASP A 117 10.21 25.33 -12.14
CA ASP A 117 11.68 25.45 -12.15
C ASP A 117 12.35 24.13 -12.59
N TYR A 118 11.66 23.01 -12.44
CA TYR A 118 12.15 21.69 -12.86
C TYR A 118 11.44 21.13 -14.10
N GLY A 119 10.65 21.96 -14.80
CA GLY A 119 10.00 21.60 -16.06
C GLY A 119 8.84 20.62 -15.92
N ILE A 120 8.24 20.55 -14.74
CA ILE A 120 7.09 19.69 -14.44
C ILE A 120 5.81 20.49 -14.63
N SER A 121 4.90 19.99 -15.45
CA SER A 121 3.55 20.57 -15.59
C SER A 121 2.76 20.32 -14.31
N VAL A 122 2.09 21.35 -13.80
CA VAL A 122 1.25 21.24 -12.60
C VAL A 122 -0.05 22.00 -12.76
N SER A 123 -1.14 21.41 -12.27
CA SER A 123 -2.45 22.04 -12.10
C SER A 123 -2.80 21.98 -10.61
N CYS A 124 -2.66 23.07 -9.93
CA CYS A 124 -2.87 23.18 -8.49
C CYS A 124 -4.06 24.10 -8.20
N VAL A 125 -5.00 23.63 -7.37
CA VAL A 125 -6.05 24.49 -6.83
C VAL A 125 -5.44 25.52 -5.88
N GLU A 126 -6.10 26.67 -5.69
CA GLU A 126 -5.62 27.70 -4.79
C GLU A 126 -5.58 27.21 -3.33
N ILE A 127 -4.39 27.28 -2.72
CA ILE A 127 -4.12 26.92 -1.32
C ILE A 127 -3.40 28.10 -0.67
N ALA A 128 -4.13 28.84 0.17
CA ALA A 128 -3.69 30.13 0.70
C ALA A 128 -2.78 30.05 1.94
N THR A 129 -2.58 28.86 2.52
CA THR A 129 -1.65 28.68 3.66
C THR A 129 -0.25 29.13 3.29
N THR A 130 0.46 29.76 4.24
CA THR A 130 1.79 30.33 4.00
C THR A 130 2.88 29.30 4.29
N VAL A 131 3.88 29.24 3.40
CA VAL A 131 5.05 28.38 3.51
C VAL A 131 6.32 29.21 3.69
N GLU A 132 7.04 28.95 4.78
CA GLU A 132 8.36 29.50 5.04
C GLU A 132 9.27 28.35 5.48
N ARG A 133 9.98 27.74 4.51
CA ARG A 133 10.76 26.52 4.72
C ARG A 133 11.93 26.37 3.76
N ASN A 134 12.95 25.63 4.22
CA ASN A 134 14.10 25.23 3.44
C ASN A 134 14.16 23.70 3.35
N TYR A 135 14.35 23.20 2.14
CA TYR A 135 14.53 21.77 1.87
C TYR A 135 15.90 21.53 1.23
N PHE A 136 16.60 20.51 1.69
CA PHE A 136 17.93 20.13 1.21
C PHE A 136 17.95 18.66 0.82
N ALA A 137 18.36 18.36 -0.41
CA ALA A 137 18.44 17.01 -0.94
C ALA A 137 17.14 16.17 -0.74
N THR A 138 15.98 16.86 -0.76
CA THR A 138 14.65 16.28 -0.58
C THR A 138 13.99 16.09 -1.94
N SER A 139 13.25 15.00 -2.14
CA SER A 139 12.56 14.79 -3.42
C SER A 139 11.38 15.76 -3.59
N ILE A 140 11.10 16.12 -4.84
CA ILE A 140 9.96 17.00 -5.18
C ILE A 140 8.67 16.44 -4.60
N GLY A 141 8.47 15.13 -4.74
CA GLY A 141 7.29 14.46 -4.22
C GLY A 141 7.16 14.49 -2.69
N GLU A 142 8.28 14.30 -1.96
CA GLU A 142 8.29 14.43 -0.50
C GLU A 142 7.96 15.86 -0.05
N ILE A 143 8.56 16.87 -0.72
CA ILE A 143 8.25 18.28 -0.44
C ILE A 143 6.75 18.56 -0.64
N MET A 144 6.19 18.12 -1.78
CA MET A 144 4.76 18.34 -2.06
C MET A 144 3.86 17.66 -1.03
N LYS A 145 4.17 16.41 -0.65
CA LYS A 145 3.42 15.68 0.39
C LYS A 145 3.46 16.40 1.73
N GLU A 146 4.64 16.85 2.13
CA GLU A 146 4.82 17.59 3.39
C GLU A 146 4.02 18.91 3.37
N LEU A 147 4.13 19.68 2.30
CA LEU A 147 3.38 20.96 2.16
C LEU A 147 1.87 20.74 2.27
N ILE A 148 1.34 19.70 1.64
CA ILE A 148 -0.10 19.35 1.70
C ILE A 148 -0.48 18.82 3.09
N GLY A 149 0.39 18.04 3.72
CA GLY A 149 0.21 17.57 5.10
C GLY A 149 0.09 18.73 6.10
N MET A 150 0.94 19.74 5.97
CA MET A 150 0.87 20.97 6.77
C MET A 150 -0.47 21.68 6.59
N VAL A 151 -0.97 21.79 5.35
CA VAL A 151 -2.31 22.38 5.10
C VAL A 151 -3.39 21.64 5.86
N THR A 152 -3.33 20.31 5.88
CA THR A 152 -4.29 19.49 6.62
C THR A 152 -4.22 19.78 8.12
N PHE A 153 -3.02 19.87 8.71
CA PHE A 153 -2.84 20.15 10.13
C PHE A 153 -3.24 21.57 10.54
N GLN A 154 -3.13 22.52 9.60
CA GLN A 154 -3.53 23.93 9.84
C GLN A 154 -5.03 24.15 9.67
N THR A 155 -5.67 23.47 8.71
CA THR A 155 -7.02 23.82 8.24
C THR A 155 -8.03 22.68 8.33
N GLY A 156 -7.59 21.44 8.41
CA GLY A 156 -8.42 20.23 8.27
C GLY A 156 -8.78 19.89 6.81
N GLN A 157 -8.44 20.77 5.84
CA GLN A 157 -8.73 20.53 4.43
C GLN A 157 -7.74 19.53 3.83
N LYS A 158 -8.26 18.52 3.16
CA LYS A 158 -7.46 17.47 2.51
C LYS A 158 -7.37 17.68 1.00
N TYR A 159 -6.19 17.40 0.47
CA TYR A 159 -5.90 17.47 -0.96
C TYR A 159 -5.26 16.18 -1.45
N ARG A 160 -5.59 15.79 -2.66
CA ARG A 160 -4.95 14.70 -3.39
C ARG A 160 -3.94 15.25 -4.38
N MET A 161 -2.77 14.63 -4.40
CA MET A 161 -1.82 14.75 -5.52
C MET A 161 -1.89 13.49 -6.36
N GLU A 162 -1.91 13.63 -7.66
CA GLU A 162 -1.75 12.53 -8.60
C GLU A 162 -1.16 13.02 -9.92
N VAL A 163 -0.60 12.10 -10.68
CA VAL A 163 -0.12 12.36 -12.03
C VAL A 163 -1.13 11.82 -13.04
N ARG A 164 -1.48 12.65 -14.02
CA ARG A 164 -2.31 12.27 -15.18
C ARG A 164 -1.56 12.72 -16.44
N GLY A 165 -1.11 11.76 -17.23
CA GLY A 165 -0.15 12.06 -18.30
C GLY A 165 1.09 12.73 -17.72
N GLU A 166 1.53 13.81 -18.33
CA GLU A 166 2.72 14.57 -17.91
C GLU A 166 2.43 15.66 -16.86
N THR A 167 1.20 15.74 -16.34
CA THR A 167 0.78 16.82 -15.44
C THR A 167 0.47 16.31 -14.04
N VAL A 168 1.05 16.97 -13.04
CA VAL A 168 0.71 16.78 -11.63
C VAL A 168 -0.55 17.60 -11.29
N TYR A 169 -1.55 16.95 -10.72
CA TYR A 169 -2.78 17.57 -10.25
C TYR A 169 -2.80 17.63 -8.73
N VAL A 170 -3.16 18.80 -8.18
CA VAL A 170 -3.43 18.98 -6.76
C VAL A 170 -4.87 19.46 -6.62
N GLU A 171 -5.74 18.59 -6.08
CA GLU A 171 -7.19 18.79 -6.03
C GLU A 171 -7.72 18.46 -4.64
N LYS A 172 -8.89 19.01 -4.28
CA LYS A 172 -9.54 18.67 -3.00
C LYS A 172 -10.16 17.26 -3.07
N TYR A 173 -10.07 16.50 -2.00
CA TYR A 173 -10.70 15.18 -1.93
C TYR A 173 -12.21 15.22 -2.16
N GLU A 174 -12.90 16.23 -1.66
CA GLU A 174 -14.36 16.39 -1.80
C GLU A 174 -14.83 16.47 -3.26
N ASP A 175 -13.95 16.92 -4.16
CA ASP A 175 -14.24 17.06 -5.60
C ASP A 175 -13.99 15.75 -6.38
N LEU A 176 -13.47 14.71 -5.72
CA LEU A 176 -13.03 13.46 -6.35
C LEU A 176 -13.99 12.26 -6.12
N LEU A 177 -15.28 12.54 -5.98
CA LEU A 177 -16.31 11.51 -5.81
C LEU A 177 -16.52 10.72 -7.11
N VAL A 178 -16.48 9.40 -7.03
CA VAL A 178 -16.78 8.45 -8.11
C VAL A 178 -17.89 7.50 -7.67
N GLU A 179 -18.90 7.31 -8.50
CA GLU A 179 -19.87 6.23 -8.38
C GLU A 179 -19.44 5.12 -9.35
N PRO A 180 -18.78 4.05 -8.85
CA PRO A 180 -18.19 3.05 -9.72
C PRO A 180 -19.26 2.14 -10.33
N VAL A 181 -19.21 1.99 -11.66
CA VAL A 181 -20.15 1.19 -12.42
C VAL A 181 -19.46 0.30 -13.44
N TYR A 182 -20.05 -0.85 -13.72
CA TYR A 182 -19.62 -1.75 -14.78
C TYR A 182 -20.68 -1.79 -15.88
N ILE A 183 -20.25 -1.66 -17.13
CA ILE A 183 -21.10 -1.72 -18.32
C ILE A 183 -20.73 -2.97 -19.12
N ALA A 184 -21.51 -4.04 -18.99
CA ALA A 184 -21.24 -5.31 -19.67
C ALA A 184 -21.50 -5.23 -21.20
N ALA A 185 -22.43 -4.38 -21.64
CA ALA A 185 -22.70 -4.11 -23.04
C ALA A 185 -23.48 -2.79 -23.18
N GLY A 186 -23.30 -2.09 -24.28
CA GLY A 186 -23.88 -0.75 -24.50
C GLY A 186 -25.42 -0.66 -24.48
N ASN A 187 -26.11 -1.80 -24.47
CA ASN A 187 -27.59 -1.89 -24.37
C ASN A 187 -28.05 -2.33 -22.95
N LEU A 188 -27.15 -2.52 -22.00
CA LEU A 188 -27.48 -2.87 -20.62
C LEU A 188 -27.32 -1.65 -19.72
N ALA A 189 -28.13 -1.60 -18.67
CA ALA A 189 -27.97 -0.59 -17.64
C ALA A 189 -26.61 -0.77 -16.91
N PRO A 190 -25.93 0.33 -16.54
CA PRO A 190 -24.75 0.27 -15.70
C PRO A 190 -25.04 -0.49 -14.39
N TYR A 191 -24.11 -1.34 -13.99
CA TYR A 191 -24.19 -2.09 -12.74
C TYR A 191 -23.29 -1.44 -11.70
N ASP A 192 -23.87 -1.08 -10.54
CA ASP A 192 -23.11 -0.58 -9.41
C ASP A 192 -22.27 -1.72 -8.81
N VAL A 193 -20.95 -1.65 -8.99
CA VAL A 193 -20.00 -2.71 -8.61
C VAL A 193 -19.86 -2.87 -7.10
N THR A 194 -20.25 -1.86 -6.33
CA THR A 194 -20.10 -1.86 -4.86
C THR A 194 -21.21 -2.67 -4.14
N ARG A 195 -22.25 -3.12 -4.86
CA ARG A 195 -23.35 -3.89 -4.27
C ARG A 195 -22.95 -5.30 -3.88
N ASN A 196 -22.09 -5.93 -4.66
CA ASN A 196 -21.68 -7.32 -4.44
C ASN A 196 -20.17 -7.46 -4.60
N PRO A 197 -19.38 -6.92 -3.65
CA PRO A 197 -17.93 -7.06 -3.66
C PRO A 197 -17.54 -8.52 -3.42
N GLY A 198 -16.45 -8.96 -4.08
CA GLY A 198 -15.80 -10.25 -3.83
C GLY A 198 -14.81 -10.15 -2.67
N GLY A 199 -14.61 -11.25 -1.94
CA GLY A 199 -13.50 -11.39 -1.00
C GLY A 199 -13.41 -10.30 0.08
N MET A 200 -14.55 -9.74 0.52
CA MET A 200 -14.57 -8.59 1.42
C MET A 200 -14.00 -8.92 2.81
N THR A 201 -13.06 -8.10 3.25
CA THR A 201 -12.48 -8.14 4.60
C THR A 201 -12.56 -6.76 5.23
N VAL A 202 -12.95 -6.70 6.51
CA VAL A 202 -13.00 -5.45 7.28
C VAL A 202 -12.02 -5.55 8.43
N SER A 203 -11.03 -4.68 8.46
CA SER A 203 -10.09 -4.55 9.56
C SER A 203 -10.31 -3.24 10.33
N ARG A 204 -9.92 -3.22 11.59
CA ARG A 204 -9.93 -2.01 12.43
C ARG A 204 -8.61 -1.93 13.18
N SER A 205 -7.98 -0.74 13.15
CA SER A 205 -6.70 -0.49 13.81
C SER A 205 -6.72 0.82 14.59
N ILE A 206 -6.01 0.84 15.71
CA ILE A 206 -5.67 2.02 16.50
C ILE A 206 -4.18 2.33 16.45
N GLU A 207 -3.43 1.68 15.57
CA GLU A 207 -1.96 1.82 15.50
C GLU A 207 -1.55 3.26 15.22
N ASP A 208 -2.20 3.87 14.25
CA ASP A 208 -1.95 5.26 13.81
C ASP A 208 -2.86 6.28 14.53
N MET A 209 -3.54 5.86 15.60
CA MET A 209 -4.36 6.74 16.40
C MET A 209 -3.51 7.49 17.41
N TYR A 210 -3.72 8.80 17.52
CA TYR A 210 -3.13 9.64 18.57
C TYR A 210 -4.24 10.42 19.27
N ASN A 211 -4.22 10.45 20.59
CA ASN A 211 -5.23 11.10 21.42
C ASN A 211 -4.71 12.28 22.24
N VAL A 212 -3.45 12.60 22.05
CA VAL A 212 -2.80 13.83 22.54
C VAL A 212 -1.99 14.42 21.39
N VAL A 213 -2.23 15.67 21.04
CA VAL A 213 -1.47 16.38 20.01
C VAL A 213 -0.85 17.62 20.63
N LYS A 214 0.45 17.81 20.41
CA LYS A 214 1.21 18.97 20.87
C LYS A 214 1.88 19.66 19.69
N VAL A 215 1.68 20.97 19.59
CA VAL A 215 2.43 21.83 18.66
C VAL A 215 3.57 22.45 19.43
N MET A 216 4.78 22.27 18.92
CA MET A 216 6.01 22.69 19.57
C MET A 216 6.64 23.88 18.85
N LYS A 217 7.25 24.80 19.60
CA LYS A 217 8.10 25.85 19.08
C LYS A 217 9.28 26.06 20.04
N ASP A 218 10.50 26.04 19.52
CA ASP A 218 11.73 26.22 20.29
C ASP A 218 11.83 25.30 21.52
N GLY A 219 11.23 24.09 21.44
CA GLY A 219 11.20 23.09 22.51
C GLY A 219 10.10 23.31 23.55
N GLU A 220 9.27 24.34 23.40
CA GLU A 220 8.12 24.59 24.26
C GLU A 220 6.80 24.23 23.55
N VAL A 221 5.81 23.77 24.33
CA VAL A 221 4.46 23.49 23.83
C VAL A 221 3.72 24.80 23.68
N ILE A 222 3.31 25.16 22.46
CA ILE A 222 2.56 26.40 22.15
C ILE A 222 1.05 26.14 21.98
N ASP A 223 0.66 24.92 21.63
CA ASP A 223 -0.73 24.48 21.52
C ASP A 223 -0.85 23.01 21.88
N GLU A 224 -1.93 22.59 22.56
CA GLU A 224 -2.16 21.21 22.97
C GLU A 224 -3.65 20.87 22.92
N ALA A 225 -3.97 19.71 22.39
CA ALA A 225 -5.30 19.12 22.43
C ALA A 225 -5.24 17.68 22.92
N ARG A 226 -6.23 17.28 23.73
CA ARG A 226 -6.31 15.96 24.37
C ARG A 226 -7.76 15.47 24.34
N ASP A 227 -7.92 14.15 24.24
CA ASP A 227 -9.20 13.47 24.38
C ASP A 227 -9.11 12.47 25.55
N GLU A 228 -9.65 12.84 26.70
CA GLU A 228 -9.58 12.07 27.95
C GLU A 228 -10.37 10.76 27.89
N ASP A 229 -11.46 10.70 27.10
CA ASP A 229 -12.25 9.49 26.91
C ASP A 229 -11.46 8.47 26.07
N SER A 230 -10.82 8.93 25.01
CA SER A 230 -9.93 8.12 24.19
C SER A 230 -8.70 7.64 24.98
N ILE A 231 -8.10 8.52 25.79
CA ILE A 231 -6.96 8.17 26.66
C ILE A 231 -7.37 7.08 27.68
N THR A 232 -8.54 7.22 28.29
CA THR A 232 -9.06 6.23 29.24
C THR A 232 -9.27 4.87 28.59
N ARG A 233 -9.73 4.85 27.32
CA ARG A 233 -10.05 3.62 26.60
C ARG A 233 -8.84 2.93 26.01
N PHE A 234 -7.89 3.68 25.42
CA PHE A 234 -6.81 3.16 24.59
C PHE A 234 -5.40 3.42 25.15
N GLY A 235 -5.29 4.17 26.25
CA GLY A 235 -4.03 4.69 26.77
C GLY A 235 -3.60 5.98 26.06
N GLU A 236 -2.66 6.69 26.69
CA GLU A 236 -2.13 7.95 26.11
C GLU A 236 -1.19 7.65 24.92
N LYS A 237 -1.50 8.26 23.77
CA LYS A 237 -0.69 8.22 22.54
C LYS A 237 -0.48 9.66 22.06
N GLU A 238 0.77 10.11 22.14
CA GLU A 238 1.15 11.50 21.87
C GLU A 238 1.69 11.67 20.46
N PHE A 239 1.25 12.71 19.75
CA PHE A 239 1.78 13.18 18.47
C PHE A 239 2.34 14.59 18.64
N LYS A 240 3.55 14.84 18.15
CA LYS A 240 4.22 16.15 18.22
C LYS A 240 4.40 16.72 16.82
N ILE A 241 4.04 18.00 16.66
CA ILE A 241 4.33 18.80 15.49
C ILE A 241 5.42 19.78 15.89
N GLU A 242 6.63 19.57 15.40
CA GLU A 242 7.79 20.38 15.82
C GLU A 242 8.13 21.51 14.84
N ASP A 243 7.76 21.33 13.56
CA ASP A 243 8.22 22.21 12.48
C ASP A 243 7.10 23.10 11.86
N ASP A 244 5.91 23.11 12.42
CA ASP A 244 4.80 23.94 11.93
C ASP A 244 4.08 24.62 13.08
N GLU A 245 4.52 25.85 13.41
CA GLU A 245 3.91 26.67 14.45
C GLU A 245 2.48 27.16 14.12
N ASN A 246 2.04 27.04 12.87
CA ASN A 246 0.70 27.40 12.43
C ASN A 246 -0.28 26.22 12.50
N ALA A 247 0.20 25.00 12.76
CA ALA A 247 -0.64 23.84 12.98
C ALA A 247 -1.54 24.06 14.20
N LYS A 248 -2.72 23.43 14.17
CA LYS A 248 -3.70 23.51 15.26
C LYS A 248 -3.87 22.13 15.90
N ALA A 249 -3.60 22.04 17.17
CA ALA A 249 -3.67 20.80 17.90
C ALA A 249 -5.07 20.17 17.88
N ASP A 250 -6.13 20.97 17.97
CA ASP A 250 -7.52 20.50 17.93
C ASP A 250 -7.95 19.97 16.56
N VAL A 251 -7.48 20.60 15.48
CA VAL A 251 -7.72 20.15 14.10
C VAL A 251 -7.01 18.84 13.85
N THR A 252 -5.74 18.77 14.23
CA THR A 252 -4.92 17.55 14.07
C THR A 252 -5.44 16.39 14.91
N LEU A 253 -5.88 16.68 16.16
CA LEU A 253 -6.44 15.66 17.04
C LEU A 253 -7.69 15.01 16.43
N LYS A 254 -8.60 15.79 15.86
CA LYS A 254 -9.79 15.26 15.17
C LYS A 254 -9.43 14.33 14.02
N GLU A 255 -8.35 14.62 13.34
CA GLU A 255 -7.88 13.79 12.23
C GLU A 255 -7.23 12.49 12.70
N LEU A 256 -6.42 12.55 13.77
CA LEU A 256 -5.60 11.43 14.23
C LEU A 256 -6.29 10.55 15.30
N ASN A 257 -7.25 11.10 16.07
CA ASN A 257 -7.90 10.36 17.15
C ASN A 257 -9.11 9.55 16.65
N ARG A 258 -8.82 8.52 15.88
CA ARG A 258 -9.85 7.63 15.31
C ARG A 258 -9.38 6.19 15.18
N VAL A 259 -10.31 5.27 15.30
CA VAL A 259 -10.09 3.88 14.89
C VAL A 259 -10.16 3.82 13.37
N VAL A 260 -9.06 3.51 12.71
CA VAL A 260 -9.02 3.38 11.24
C VAL A 260 -9.69 2.07 10.85
N ARG A 261 -10.77 2.17 10.08
CA ARG A 261 -11.44 1.03 9.46
C ARG A 261 -10.99 0.91 8.01
N THR A 262 -10.48 -0.26 7.64
CA THR A 262 -10.09 -0.58 6.26
C THR A 262 -10.95 -1.71 5.74
N ILE A 263 -11.55 -1.52 4.57
CA ILE A 263 -12.31 -2.52 3.82
C ILE A 263 -11.48 -2.91 2.62
N SER A 264 -11.05 -4.17 2.55
CA SER A 264 -10.37 -4.71 1.37
C SER A 264 -11.34 -5.60 0.61
N CYS A 265 -11.51 -5.37 -0.70
CA CYS A 265 -12.41 -6.17 -1.52
C CYS A 265 -12.02 -6.18 -3.00
N GLU A 266 -12.59 -7.12 -3.75
CA GLU A 266 -12.50 -7.19 -5.21
C GLU A 266 -13.80 -6.70 -5.83
N LEU A 267 -13.68 -5.86 -6.86
CA LEU A 267 -14.80 -5.28 -7.61
C LEU A 267 -14.60 -5.55 -9.11
N LEU A 268 -15.66 -5.47 -9.88
CA LEU A 268 -15.55 -5.33 -11.34
C LEU A 268 -14.88 -3.98 -11.65
N GLY A 269 -14.04 -3.94 -12.69
CA GLY A 269 -13.22 -2.79 -12.97
C GLY A 269 -13.99 -1.58 -13.48
N ASP A 270 -13.64 -0.43 -12.98
CA ASP A 270 -14.02 0.91 -13.46
C ASP A 270 -12.76 1.77 -13.44
N ASP A 271 -12.25 2.17 -14.59
CA ASP A 271 -10.98 2.88 -14.76
C ASP A 271 -10.92 4.24 -14.08
N ARG A 272 -12.07 4.80 -13.71
CA ARG A 272 -12.17 6.06 -12.94
C ARG A 272 -11.80 5.89 -11.47
N VAL A 273 -11.86 4.64 -10.96
CA VAL A 273 -11.47 4.33 -9.58
C VAL A 273 -9.94 4.28 -9.49
N ARG A 274 -9.38 5.14 -8.66
CA ARG A 274 -7.94 5.25 -8.39
C ARG A 274 -7.73 5.59 -6.93
N SER A 275 -6.53 5.41 -6.41
CA SER A 275 -6.21 5.90 -5.07
C SER A 275 -6.49 7.41 -4.95
N GLY A 276 -7.00 7.83 -3.81
CA GLY A 276 -7.40 9.22 -3.57
C GLY A 276 -8.77 9.61 -4.13
N ARG A 277 -9.49 8.70 -4.79
CA ARG A 277 -10.91 8.91 -5.11
C ARG A 277 -11.78 8.58 -3.91
N ILE A 278 -12.90 9.28 -3.81
CA ILE A 278 -13.96 8.92 -2.86
C ILE A 278 -15.00 8.14 -3.65
N ILE A 279 -15.33 6.93 -3.18
CA ILE A 279 -16.40 6.13 -3.78
C ILE A 279 -17.60 6.03 -2.86
N GLN A 280 -18.79 6.08 -3.47
CA GLN A 280 -20.04 5.77 -2.77
C GLN A 280 -20.21 4.24 -2.77
N PHE A 281 -20.14 3.64 -1.59
CA PHE A 281 -20.30 2.19 -1.42
C PHE A 281 -21.76 1.88 -1.09
N ALA A 282 -22.39 1.03 -1.88
CA ALA A 282 -23.81 0.71 -1.79
C ALA A 282 -24.11 -0.67 -1.20
N HIS A 283 -23.10 -1.30 -0.55
CA HIS A 283 -23.28 -2.57 0.14
C HIS A 283 -24.20 -2.40 1.36
N ASP A 284 -25.14 -3.33 1.57
CA ASP A 284 -26.20 -3.19 2.58
C ASP A 284 -25.66 -3.09 4.02
N GLU A 285 -24.55 -3.76 4.34
CA GLU A 285 -23.95 -3.77 5.68
C GLU A 285 -22.94 -2.63 5.91
N LEU A 286 -22.40 -2.04 4.84
CA LEU A 286 -21.33 -1.04 4.89
C LEU A 286 -21.63 0.13 3.93
N PRO A 287 -22.81 0.72 3.98
CA PRO A 287 -23.14 1.85 3.12
C PRO A 287 -22.31 3.08 3.55
N GLY A 288 -21.90 3.90 2.59
CA GLY A 288 -21.21 5.14 2.91
C GLY A 288 -20.21 5.59 1.85
N LYS A 289 -19.48 6.66 2.20
CA LYS A 289 -18.40 7.19 1.38
C LYS A 289 -17.06 6.72 1.92
N TYR A 290 -16.26 6.17 1.04
CA TYR A 290 -14.94 5.65 1.38
C TYR A 290 -13.88 6.25 0.47
N LEU A 291 -12.74 6.59 1.07
CA LEU A 291 -11.55 6.99 0.34
C LEU A 291 -10.82 5.72 -0.12
N VAL A 292 -10.50 5.66 -1.40
CA VAL A 292 -9.66 4.59 -1.97
C VAL A 292 -8.22 4.82 -1.55
N LYS A 293 -7.71 3.98 -0.68
CA LYS A 293 -6.31 4.02 -0.22
C LYS A 293 -5.38 3.36 -1.23
N ASN A 294 -5.74 2.16 -1.68
CA ASN A 294 -5.02 1.40 -2.70
C ASN A 294 -6.01 0.95 -3.77
N CYS A 295 -5.56 0.91 -5.02
CA CYS A 295 -6.34 0.37 -6.12
C CYS A 295 -5.41 -0.35 -7.09
N THR A 296 -5.70 -1.62 -7.38
CA THR A 296 -5.00 -2.41 -8.39
C THR A 296 -6.00 -2.89 -9.41
N HIS A 297 -5.85 -2.45 -10.65
CA HIS A 297 -6.62 -2.93 -11.78
C HIS A 297 -5.92 -4.09 -12.47
N ASN A 298 -6.67 -5.14 -12.76
CA ASN A 298 -6.20 -6.31 -13.48
C ASN A 298 -7.02 -6.48 -14.76
N TYR A 299 -6.35 -6.44 -15.89
CA TYR A 299 -6.95 -6.59 -17.20
C TYR A 299 -6.62 -7.96 -17.77
N ASN A 300 -7.53 -8.89 -17.57
CA ASN A 300 -7.42 -10.23 -18.14
C ASN A 300 -8.24 -10.31 -19.42
N SER A 301 -7.93 -11.29 -20.30
CA SER A 301 -8.61 -11.47 -21.59
C SER A 301 -10.14 -11.59 -21.49
N ASN A 302 -10.68 -11.91 -20.31
CA ASN A 302 -12.11 -12.17 -20.08
C ASN A 302 -12.78 -11.19 -19.11
N ALA A 303 -12.03 -10.42 -18.33
CA ALA A 303 -12.61 -9.49 -17.34
C ALA A 303 -11.61 -8.43 -16.91
N HIS A 304 -12.11 -7.21 -16.72
CA HIS A 304 -11.44 -6.17 -15.97
C HIS A 304 -11.95 -6.23 -14.53
N THR A 305 -11.05 -6.43 -13.60
CA THR A 305 -11.32 -6.44 -12.15
C THR A 305 -10.42 -5.45 -11.44
N MET A 306 -10.83 -5.02 -10.25
CA MET A 306 -9.99 -4.18 -9.40
C MET A 306 -10.05 -4.67 -7.96
N SER A 307 -8.89 -4.67 -7.31
CA SER A 307 -8.75 -4.87 -5.86
C SER A 307 -8.58 -3.52 -5.20
N VAL A 308 -9.38 -3.20 -4.19
CA VAL A 308 -9.36 -1.90 -3.53
C VAL A 308 -9.25 -2.04 -2.01
N ASP A 309 -8.47 -1.15 -1.41
CA ASP A 309 -8.48 -0.90 0.02
C ASP A 309 -9.14 0.46 0.27
N LEU A 310 -10.19 0.43 1.06
CA LEU A 310 -11.06 1.56 1.33
C LEU A 310 -10.95 1.96 2.80
N VAL A 311 -10.85 3.25 3.07
CA VAL A 311 -10.92 3.81 4.43
C VAL A 311 -12.07 4.80 4.52
N ASP A 312 -12.60 5.03 5.70
CA ASP A 312 -13.69 5.99 5.89
C ASP A 312 -13.28 7.37 5.34
N ALA A 313 -14.09 7.92 4.45
CA ALA A 313 -13.81 9.21 3.80
C ALA A 313 -14.09 10.40 4.71
N GLU A 314 -15.08 10.24 5.60
CA GLU A 314 -15.44 11.27 6.58
C GLU A 314 -14.69 11.01 7.88
N THR A 315 -14.19 12.06 8.50
CA THR A 315 -13.80 12.01 9.91
C THR A 315 -15.09 11.78 10.70
N THR A 316 -15.38 10.52 11.00
CA THR A 316 -16.44 10.23 11.97
C THR A 316 -15.99 10.85 13.29
N ASP A 317 -16.80 11.77 13.79
CA ASP A 317 -16.63 12.31 15.12
C ASP A 317 -16.42 11.15 16.09
N ALA A 318 -15.32 11.11 16.81
CA ALA A 318 -14.99 10.02 17.74
C ALA A 318 -16.07 9.84 18.85
N SER A 319 -17.01 10.79 18.95
CA SER A 319 -18.20 10.72 19.80
C SER A 319 -19.31 9.80 19.28
N VAL A 320 -19.29 9.41 18.00
CA VAL A 320 -20.23 8.40 17.48
C VAL A 320 -19.55 7.04 17.60
N ALA A 321 -19.70 6.40 18.76
CA ALA A 321 -19.37 4.99 18.90
C ALA A 321 -20.06 4.22 17.76
N PRO A 322 -19.36 3.32 17.04
CA PRO A 322 -20.04 2.44 16.12
C PRO A 322 -21.10 1.70 16.92
N VAL A 323 -22.36 1.80 16.47
CA VAL A 323 -23.47 1.04 17.05
C VAL A 323 -23.05 -0.42 16.97
N ASP A 324 -22.83 -1.03 18.14
CA ASP A 324 -22.58 -2.47 18.24
C ASP A 324 -23.85 -3.17 17.73
N PRO A 325 -23.79 -4.00 16.68
CA PRO A 325 -24.97 -4.70 16.16
C PRO A 325 -25.58 -5.65 17.19
N SER A 326 -25.02 -5.82 18.40
CA SER A 326 -25.52 -6.67 19.47
C SER A 326 -26.49 -5.97 20.43
N GLU A 327 -26.69 -4.63 20.35
CA GLU A 327 -27.70 -3.95 21.17
C GLU A 327 -29.07 -3.87 20.49
N GLY A 328 -29.68 -5.00 20.22
CA GLY A 328 -31.01 -5.03 19.60
C GLY A 328 -31.70 -6.38 19.65
N GLN A 329 -31.58 -7.11 20.78
CA GLN A 329 -32.53 -8.17 21.11
C GLN A 329 -32.34 -8.57 22.58
N GLU A 330 -33.05 -7.89 23.50
CA GLU A 330 -33.45 -8.51 24.77
C GLU A 330 -34.68 -9.37 24.51
N GLU A 331 -34.49 -10.66 24.38
CA GLU A 331 -35.51 -11.64 24.74
C GLU A 331 -34.92 -12.61 25.77
N THR A 332 -35.56 -12.53 26.92
CA THR A 332 -35.37 -13.38 28.09
C THR A 332 -35.48 -14.86 27.77
N VAL A 333 -34.45 -15.65 28.09
CA VAL A 333 -34.59 -17.07 28.41
C VAL A 333 -33.73 -17.43 29.62
N GLU A 334 -34.36 -18.11 30.55
CA GLU A 334 -33.90 -18.55 31.86
C GLU A 334 -32.65 -19.46 31.83
N ALA A 335 -31.99 -19.44 32.95
CA ALA A 335 -30.79 -20.14 33.34
C ALA A 335 -30.79 -21.66 33.10
N ALA A 336 -29.67 -22.15 32.59
CA ALA A 336 -29.14 -23.46 32.97
C ALA A 336 -27.63 -23.29 33.18
N GLU A 337 -27.21 -23.49 34.41
CA GLU A 337 -25.82 -23.64 34.84
C GLU A 337 -25.20 -24.84 34.11
N GLU A 338 -24.06 -24.64 33.48
CA GLU A 338 -22.96 -25.60 33.55
C GLU A 338 -21.64 -24.89 33.25
N THR A 339 -20.72 -25.15 34.15
CA THR A 339 -19.32 -24.76 34.20
C THR A 339 -18.54 -25.06 32.92
N ASN A 340 -17.76 -24.07 32.37
CA ASN A 340 -16.31 -24.21 32.18
C ASN A 340 -15.64 -23.01 31.51
N THR A 341 -14.61 -22.57 32.20
CA THR A 341 -13.34 -22.00 31.71
C THR A 341 -13.34 -20.99 30.58
N GLU A 342 -12.88 -19.81 30.99
CA GLU A 342 -12.35 -18.69 30.23
C GLU A 342 -11.71 -19.09 28.89
N GLU A 343 -12.24 -18.56 27.78
CA GLU A 343 -11.43 -18.31 26.57
C GLU A 343 -11.68 -16.90 26.09
N ALA A 344 -10.61 -16.10 26.20
CA ALA A 344 -10.50 -14.81 25.55
C ALA A 344 -10.61 -15.01 24.03
N SER A 345 -11.57 -14.33 23.38
CA SER A 345 -11.66 -14.28 21.92
C SER A 345 -10.60 -13.33 21.35
N GLY A 346 -9.38 -13.84 21.24
CA GLY A 346 -8.33 -13.35 20.36
C GLY A 346 -8.20 -14.34 19.21
N GLY A 347 -7.87 -13.88 18.00
CA GLY A 347 -7.70 -14.73 16.84
C GLY A 347 -6.98 -16.03 17.18
N ASN A 348 -7.40 -17.11 16.55
CA ASN A 348 -6.99 -18.49 16.83
C ASN A 348 -5.50 -18.69 16.53
N TYR A 349 -4.62 -18.26 17.44
CA TYR A 349 -3.18 -18.56 17.39
C TYR A 349 -2.98 -19.97 17.94
N THR A 350 -2.90 -20.96 17.05
CA THR A 350 -2.57 -22.33 17.45
C THR A 350 -1.11 -22.36 17.90
N ALA A 351 -0.86 -22.65 19.17
CA ALA A 351 0.50 -22.87 19.65
C ALA A 351 1.10 -24.11 18.96
N GLY A 352 2.28 -23.93 18.35
CA GLY A 352 3.05 -25.03 17.76
C GLY A 352 3.87 -25.78 18.82
N ASP A 353 4.44 -26.92 18.42
CA ASP A 353 5.33 -27.70 19.28
C ASP A 353 6.71 -27.06 19.49
N GLY A 354 7.07 -26.04 18.68
CA GLY A 354 8.34 -25.33 18.75
C GLY A 354 9.57 -26.18 18.41
N ILE A 355 9.38 -27.39 17.90
CA ILE A 355 10.48 -28.34 17.61
C ILE A 355 11.19 -27.92 16.33
N ALA A 356 12.42 -27.44 16.46
CA ALA A 356 13.28 -27.15 15.33
C ALA A 356 13.94 -28.43 14.81
N THR A 357 13.76 -28.70 13.52
CA THR A 357 14.30 -29.89 12.87
C THR A 357 15.67 -29.66 12.22
N GLY A 358 16.02 -28.41 11.96
CA GLY A 358 17.20 -27.99 11.18
C GLY A 358 17.05 -28.23 9.68
N GLN A 359 15.86 -28.65 9.24
CA GLN A 359 15.50 -28.81 7.84
C GLN A 359 14.38 -27.84 7.51
N TYR A 360 14.62 -26.92 6.59
CA TYR A 360 13.67 -25.88 6.26
C TYR A 360 12.67 -26.36 5.19
N THR A 361 11.37 -26.14 5.43
CA THR A 361 10.32 -26.30 4.41
C THR A 361 10.18 -25.02 3.60
N TRP A 362 9.64 -25.12 2.39
CA TRP A 362 9.31 -23.97 1.56
C TRP A 362 8.27 -23.08 2.27
N PRO A 363 8.55 -21.77 2.44
CA PRO A 363 7.74 -20.91 3.30
C PRO A 363 6.43 -20.41 2.66
N ILE A 364 6.17 -20.71 1.37
CA ILE A 364 5.00 -20.23 0.63
C ILE A 364 4.28 -21.42 -0.02
N PRO A 365 3.45 -22.17 0.74
CA PRO A 365 2.81 -23.39 0.26
C PRO A 365 1.96 -23.15 -0.98
N GLY A 366 2.09 -24.04 -1.98
CA GLY A 366 1.27 -23.99 -3.20
C GLY A 366 1.70 -22.96 -4.24
N VAL A 367 2.64 -22.08 -3.90
CA VAL A 367 3.19 -21.10 -4.85
C VAL A 367 4.63 -21.49 -5.18
N TYR A 368 4.93 -21.61 -6.45
CA TYR A 368 6.27 -21.90 -6.94
C TYR A 368 6.84 -20.67 -7.63
N CYS A 369 7.98 -20.21 -7.15
CA CYS A 369 8.74 -19.12 -7.73
C CYS A 369 10.10 -19.66 -8.19
N ASN A 370 10.42 -19.50 -9.47
CA ASN A 370 11.71 -19.89 -10.03
C ASN A 370 12.74 -18.76 -10.03
N THR A 371 12.31 -17.53 -9.77
CA THR A 371 13.16 -16.36 -9.78
C THR A 371 13.34 -15.86 -8.35
N THR A 372 14.59 -15.85 -7.90
CA THR A 372 14.99 -15.19 -6.68
C THR A 372 15.91 -14.05 -7.06
N THR A 373 15.44 -12.81 -6.86
CA THR A 373 16.27 -11.66 -7.13
C THR A 373 17.28 -11.49 -6.00
N TYR A 374 18.57 -11.43 -6.32
CA TYR A 374 19.63 -11.12 -5.39
C TYR A 374 19.98 -9.63 -5.53
N TYR A 375 19.50 -8.83 -4.63
CA TYR A 375 19.87 -7.41 -4.54
C TYR A 375 20.83 -7.22 -3.38
N GLY A 376 22.11 -7.57 -3.50
CA GLY A 376 23.18 -7.14 -2.59
C GLY A 376 22.84 -7.07 -1.10
N HIS A 377 21.86 -7.87 -0.63
CA HIS A 377 21.36 -7.83 0.73
C HIS A 377 22.45 -8.27 1.71
N THR A 378 22.56 -7.58 2.84
CA THR A 378 23.26 -8.10 4.01
C THR A 378 22.64 -9.44 4.40
N ASN A 379 23.44 -10.41 4.82
CA ASN A 379 23.02 -11.75 5.24
C ASN A 379 22.57 -12.72 4.13
N ASN A 380 22.93 -12.53 2.87
CA ASN A 380 22.57 -13.41 1.77
C ASN A 380 21.04 -13.66 1.64
N ALA A 381 20.22 -12.69 2.00
CA ALA A 381 18.77 -12.76 1.88
C ALA A 381 18.31 -12.97 0.44
N ARG A 382 17.09 -13.47 0.28
CA ARG A 382 16.43 -13.63 -1.03
C ARG A 382 15.02 -13.05 -1.00
N ASP A 383 14.67 -12.43 -2.12
CA ASP A 383 13.33 -11.97 -2.41
C ASP A 383 12.65 -12.97 -3.34
N PHE A 384 11.48 -13.45 -2.92
CA PHE A 384 10.66 -14.37 -3.68
C PHE A 384 9.44 -13.62 -4.20
N PRO A 385 9.42 -13.21 -5.48
CA PRO A 385 8.28 -12.53 -6.08
C PRO A 385 7.11 -13.51 -6.17
N VAL A 386 6.08 -13.26 -5.40
CA VAL A 386 4.89 -14.11 -5.29
C VAL A 386 3.66 -13.24 -5.05
N PRO A 387 2.47 -13.68 -5.45
CA PRO A 387 1.26 -12.87 -5.34
C PRO A 387 1.02 -12.35 -3.93
N TYR A 388 0.56 -11.09 -3.84
CA TYR A 388 0.12 -10.48 -2.60
C TYR A 388 -0.93 -11.35 -1.92
N GLY A 389 -0.85 -11.48 -0.58
CA GLY A 389 -1.76 -12.30 0.20
C GLY A 389 -1.43 -13.80 0.21
N SER A 390 -0.42 -14.27 -0.54
CA SER A 390 0.04 -15.67 -0.46
C SER A 390 0.39 -16.02 0.98
N GLN A 391 -0.08 -17.19 1.46
CA GLN A 391 0.18 -17.63 2.83
C GLN A 391 1.67 -17.84 3.07
N VAL A 392 2.19 -17.28 4.16
CA VAL A 392 3.56 -17.51 4.64
C VAL A 392 3.52 -18.44 5.85
N VAL A 393 4.38 -19.47 5.84
CA VAL A 393 4.49 -20.44 6.92
C VAL A 393 5.90 -20.46 7.52
N ALA A 394 6.02 -20.84 8.78
CA ALA A 394 7.30 -21.05 9.44
C ALA A 394 8.10 -22.13 8.71
N ALA A 395 9.28 -21.81 8.22
CA ALA A 395 10.14 -22.74 7.50
C ALA A 395 10.65 -23.89 8.39
N ASP A 396 10.81 -23.65 9.69
CA ASP A 396 11.10 -24.67 10.71
C ASP A 396 10.42 -24.31 12.03
N GLY A 397 10.28 -25.24 12.96
CA GLY A 397 9.73 -25.00 14.29
C GLY A 397 10.63 -24.12 15.14
N GLY A 398 10.04 -23.39 16.07
CA GLY A 398 10.81 -22.50 16.95
C GLY A 398 9.96 -21.52 17.75
N THR A 399 10.59 -20.47 18.21
CA THR A 399 9.94 -19.39 18.96
C THR A 399 10.04 -18.07 18.19
N VAL A 400 8.92 -17.42 18.02
CA VAL A 400 8.86 -16.05 17.45
C VAL A 400 9.55 -15.12 18.43
N ASN A 401 10.72 -14.62 18.10
CA ASN A 401 11.50 -13.76 18.98
C ASN A 401 11.45 -12.29 18.60
N TRP A 402 10.92 -11.96 17.43
CA TRP A 402 10.69 -10.60 17.00
C TRP A 402 9.51 -10.52 16.03
N VAL A 403 8.63 -9.58 16.28
CA VAL A 403 7.55 -9.17 15.39
C VAL A 403 7.68 -7.65 15.26
N GLN A 404 7.65 -7.17 14.04
CA GLN A 404 7.62 -5.75 13.75
C GLN A 404 6.43 -5.45 12.85
N TYR A 405 5.70 -4.43 13.21
CA TYR A 405 4.71 -3.81 12.36
C TYR A 405 5.35 -2.57 11.71
N TRP A 406 5.14 -2.42 10.42
CA TRP A 406 5.62 -1.25 9.69
C TRP A 406 4.80 -0.03 10.08
N ASP A 407 5.50 1.10 10.26
CA ASP A 407 4.88 2.38 10.61
C ASP A 407 4.12 3.05 9.44
N GLY A 408 4.11 2.43 8.26
CA GLY A 408 3.39 2.89 7.07
C GLY A 408 4.19 3.83 6.17
N TYR A 409 5.34 4.35 6.62
CA TYR A 409 6.10 5.36 5.86
C TYR A 409 7.62 5.19 5.89
N THR A 410 8.21 4.68 6.98
CA THR A 410 9.67 4.56 7.10
C THR A 410 10.20 3.38 6.28
N ARG A 411 11.17 3.65 5.39
CA ARG A 411 11.76 2.64 4.51
C ARG A 411 13.26 2.41 4.75
N TRP A 412 13.78 2.79 5.91
CA TRP A 412 15.18 2.62 6.30
C TRP A 412 15.31 2.04 7.70
N GLY A 413 16.54 1.58 8.04
CA GLY A 413 16.78 0.90 9.30
C GLY A 413 15.94 -0.37 9.41
N ASN A 414 15.45 -0.68 10.61
CA ASN A 414 14.62 -1.86 10.82
C ASN A 414 13.27 -1.78 10.10
N GLN A 415 12.72 -0.58 9.95
CA GLN A 415 11.45 -0.37 9.24
C GLN A 415 11.53 -0.69 7.74
N SER A 416 12.76 -0.80 7.17
CA SER A 416 12.92 -1.27 5.80
C SER A 416 12.37 -2.68 5.57
N TYR A 417 12.33 -3.52 6.60
CA TYR A 417 11.71 -4.85 6.53
C TYR A 417 10.17 -4.81 6.47
N GLY A 418 9.56 -3.64 6.73
CA GLY A 418 8.11 -3.55 6.81
C GLY A 418 7.53 -4.39 7.95
N ASN A 419 6.36 -4.97 7.73
CA ASN A 419 5.82 -5.99 8.63
C ASN A 419 6.70 -7.22 8.54
N CYS A 420 7.28 -7.64 9.65
CA CYS A 420 8.15 -8.81 9.64
C CYS A 420 8.05 -9.69 10.88
N VAL A 421 8.40 -10.95 10.70
CA VAL A 421 8.43 -11.97 11.74
C VAL A 421 9.81 -12.62 11.73
N ARG A 422 10.44 -12.78 12.90
CA ARG A 422 11.66 -13.55 13.07
C ARG A 422 11.43 -14.70 14.03
N ILE A 423 11.84 -15.91 13.62
CA ILE A 423 11.67 -17.13 14.39
C ILE A 423 13.06 -17.69 14.74
N THR A 424 13.32 -17.87 16.02
CA THR A 424 14.54 -18.52 16.51
C THR A 424 14.32 -20.01 16.62
N HIS A 425 15.24 -20.78 16.00
CA HIS A 425 15.19 -22.25 15.92
C HIS A 425 16.17 -22.94 16.89
N GLY A 426 16.79 -22.19 17.80
CA GLY A 426 17.84 -22.69 18.65
C GLY A 426 19.19 -22.88 17.94
N GLY A 427 20.26 -23.14 18.69
CA GLY A 427 21.61 -23.39 18.13
C GLY A 427 22.15 -22.26 17.26
N GLY A 428 21.84 -21.00 17.59
CA GLY A 428 22.27 -19.82 16.82
C GLY A 428 21.59 -19.63 15.46
N ARG A 429 20.46 -20.31 15.21
CA ARG A 429 19.72 -20.25 13.94
C ARG A 429 18.46 -19.42 14.09
N TYR A 430 18.15 -18.62 13.07
CA TYR A 430 16.86 -17.95 12.92
C TYR A 430 16.46 -17.82 11.44
N THR A 431 15.17 -17.63 11.19
CA THR A 431 14.62 -17.21 9.92
C THR A 431 13.86 -15.89 10.10
N LEU A 432 13.92 -15.02 9.10
CA LEU A 432 13.20 -13.77 9.06
C LEU A 432 12.34 -13.74 7.79
N TYR A 433 11.13 -13.23 7.93
CA TYR A 433 10.11 -13.10 6.90
C TYR A 433 9.64 -11.66 6.89
N ALA A 434 9.88 -10.93 5.80
CA ALA A 434 9.61 -9.51 5.74
C ALA A 434 8.67 -9.13 4.60
N HIS A 435 8.31 -7.84 4.56
CA HIS A 435 7.35 -7.22 3.65
C HIS A 435 5.94 -7.81 3.72
N LEU A 436 5.56 -8.39 4.86
CA LEU A 436 4.28 -9.05 5.04
C LEU A 436 3.09 -8.05 4.96
N SER A 437 1.98 -8.49 4.39
CA SER A 437 0.70 -7.76 4.45
C SER A 437 -0.03 -7.99 5.76
N ARG A 438 0.18 -9.16 6.39
CA ARG A 438 -0.47 -9.56 7.63
C ARG A 438 0.48 -10.45 8.43
N ILE A 439 0.45 -10.29 9.75
CA ILE A 439 1.16 -11.14 10.71
C ILE A 439 0.13 -11.91 11.53
N ASP A 440 0.27 -13.26 11.56
CA ASP A 440 -0.68 -14.18 12.23
C ASP A 440 -0.09 -14.77 13.52
N VAL A 441 1.03 -14.23 14.01
CA VAL A 441 1.73 -14.69 15.21
C VAL A 441 2.19 -13.50 16.06
N ARG A 442 2.54 -13.76 17.31
CA ARG A 442 3.02 -12.74 18.26
C ARG A 442 4.40 -13.10 18.82
N SER A 443 5.11 -12.11 19.32
CA SER A 443 6.39 -12.33 20.00
C SER A 443 6.22 -13.24 21.22
N GLY A 444 7.15 -14.16 21.41
CA GLY A 444 7.10 -15.20 22.44
C GLY A 444 6.29 -16.45 22.07
N GLN A 445 5.55 -16.46 20.96
CA GLN A 445 4.77 -17.62 20.53
C GLN A 445 5.68 -18.72 19.99
N THR A 446 5.43 -19.96 20.40
CA THR A 446 6.00 -21.15 19.74
C THR A 446 5.21 -21.50 18.48
N VAL A 447 5.94 -21.86 17.42
CA VAL A 447 5.36 -22.26 16.14
C VAL A 447 5.94 -23.58 15.68
N SER A 448 5.12 -24.41 15.05
CA SER A 448 5.57 -25.62 14.38
C SER A 448 6.04 -25.30 12.96
N LYS A 449 6.92 -26.16 12.43
CA LYS A 449 7.27 -26.15 11.00
C LYS A 449 6.02 -26.25 10.12
N GLY A 450 5.89 -25.35 9.15
CA GLY A 450 4.72 -25.28 8.27
C GLY A 450 3.49 -24.59 8.87
N GLN A 451 3.57 -24.10 10.10
CA GLN A 451 2.50 -23.30 10.70
C GLN A 451 2.40 -21.94 10.02
N ALA A 452 1.16 -21.48 9.71
CA ALA A 452 0.92 -20.15 9.16
C ALA A 452 1.40 -19.07 10.12
N ILE A 453 2.14 -18.07 9.60
CA ILE A 453 2.72 -16.95 10.36
C ILE A 453 2.35 -15.60 9.79
N GLY A 454 1.77 -15.55 8.58
CA GLY A 454 1.38 -14.31 7.93
C GLY A 454 1.04 -14.51 6.47
N ALA A 455 1.02 -13.41 5.75
CA ALA A 455 0.78 -13.39 4.31
C ALA A 455 1.74 -12.42 3.62
N VAL A 456 2.09 -12.71 2.38
CA VAL A 456 2.95 -11.87 1.52
C VAL A 456 2.33 -10.50 1.31
N GLY A 457 3.13 -9.47 1.33
CA GLY A 457 2.74 -8.09 1.10
C GLY A 457 3.80 -7.30 0.35
N SER A 458 3.79 -5.99 0.54
CA SER A 458 4.76 -5.04 -0.03
C SER A 458 5.02 -3.89 0.95
N THR A 459 5.12 -4.17 2.24
CA THR A 459 5.34 -3.17 3.30
C THR A 459 6.83 -2.87 3.47
N GLY A 460 7.17 -1.69 4.00
CA GLY A 460 8.56 -1.27 4.19
C GLY A 460 9.26 -0.84 2.89
N ASN A 461 10.55 -1.16 2.75
CA ASN A 461 11.30 -0.86 1.53
C ASN A 461 11.12 -1.97 0.49
N SER A 462 9.95 -2.00 -0.11
CA SER A 462 9.54 -2.98 -1.11
C SER A 462 9.05 -2.28 -2.36
N THR A 463 9.38 -2.80 -3.53
CA THR A 463 8.98 -2.29 -4.84
C THR A 463 7.75 -3.01 -5.40
N GLY A 464 7.33 -4.11 -4.78
CA GLY A 464 6.17 -4.90 -5.20
C GLY A 464 5.98 -6.12 -4.32
N PRO A 465 4.89 -6.90 -4.51
CA PRO A 465 4.60 -8.06 -3.68
C PRO A 465 5.69 -9.13 -3.79
N HIS A 466 6.36 -9.41 -2.68
CA HIS A 466 7.35 -10.48 -2.55
C HIS A 466 7.53 -10.88 -1.08
N LEU A 467 8.08 -12.05 -0.85
CA LEU A 467 8.58 -12.45 0.44
C LEU A 467 10.09 -12.24 0.50
N HIS A 468 10.55 -11.29 1.29
CA HIS A 468 11.96 -11.20 1.67
C HIS A 468 12.25 -12.21 2.77
N MET A 469 13.22 -13.08 2.57
CA MET A 469 13.57 -14.14 3.51
C MET A 469 15.06 -14.17 3.83
N GLU A 470 15.35 -14.23 5.14
CA GLU A 470 16.70 -14.50 5.65
C GLU A 470 16.73 -15.86 6.37
N ILE A 471 17.82 -16.59 6.19
CA ILE A 471 18.18 -17.76 6.98
C ILE A 471 19.55 -17.50 7.56
N VAL A 472 19.67 -17.48 8.89
CA VAL A 472 20.93 -17.14 9.56
C VAL A 472 21.31 -18.24 10.53
N HIS A 473 22.61 -18.56 10.55
CA HIS A 473 23.22 -19.48 11.50
C HIS A 473 24.51 -18.89 12.08
N ASN A 474 24.56 -18.74 13.40
CA ASN A 474 25.69 -18.16 14.13
C ASN A 474 26.15 -16.79 13.59
N GLY A 475 25.18 -15.92 13.22
CA GLY A 475 25.44 -14.59 12.67
C GLY A 475 25.81 -14.56 11.17
N TRP A 476 25.87 -15.72 10.49
CA TRP A 476 26.16 -15.80 9.06
C TRP A 476 24.89 -16.13 8.28
N GLY A 477 24.57 -15.32 7.28
CA GLY A 477 23.46 -15.55 6.36
C GLY A 477 23.72 -16.74 5.45
N ILE A 478 22.74 -17.61 5.34
CA ILE A 478 22.70 -18.74 4.41
C ILE A 478 21.79 -18.35 3.27
N ASP A 479 22.28 -18.38 2.04
CA ASP A 479 21.46 -18.11 0.87
C ASP A 479 20.29 -19.09 0.77
N PRO A 480 19.01 -18.65 0.87
CA PRO A 480 17.83 -19.51 0.77
C PRO A 480 17.80 -20.36 -0.50
N LYS A 481 18.38 -19.87 -1.61
CA LYS A 481 18.50 -20.64 -2.86
C LYS A 481 19.27 -21.95 -2.66
N THR A 482 20.29 -21.98 -1.80
CA THR A 482 21.05 -23.20 -1.52
C THR A 482 20.23 -24.25 -0.80
N ILE A 483 19.20 -23.83 -0.09
CA ILE A 483 18.30 -24.70 0.67
C ILE A 483 17.15 -25.21 -0.20
N TYR A 484 16.56 -24.31 -0.98
CA TYR A 484 15.35 -24.63 -1.74
C TYR A 484 15.64 -25.04 -3.19
N GLY A 485 16.87 -24.82 -3.69
CA GLY A 485 17.27 -25.18 -5.06
C GLY A 485 16.59 -24.36 -6.16
N ARG A 486 16.14 -23.15 -5.81
CA ARG A 486 15.32 -22.32 -6.68
C ARG A 486 15.84 -20.90 -6.75
#